data_07f81313102b3f076e7c04439a9b146f
#
_entry.id   07f81313102b3f076e7c04439a9b146f
#
_cell.length_a   1.000
_cell.length_b   1.000
_cell.length_c   1.000
_cell.angle_alpha   90.00
_cell.angle_beta   90.00
_cell.angle_gamma   90.00
#
_symmetry.space_group_name_H-M   'P 1'
#
loop_
_entity.id
_entity.type
_entity.pdbx_description
1 polymer ?
#
loop_
_entity_poly.entity_id
_entity_poly.type
_entity_poly.pdbx_seq_one_letter_code
_entity_poly.pdbx_strand_id
1 'polypeptide(L)'
;MFMPSKARLKINNFPLEGYSVPSICFQCPKPDCLEACPEEAIYKNKRGIVVVNALKCTGCGDCVTACPYGMIEQYASGKAYKCDLCGGNPACVAECHYGALVFKEADKISRKQRNIQMKQRITEGAPEDRRYQLAMNILNDAVRVPRTAGYLG
;
A
#
# COMPACT_ATOMS: atom_id res chain seq x y z
N MET A 1 -19.53 -11.76 -6.37
CA MET A 1 -19.84 -10.37 -6.82
C MET A 1 -18.63 -9.50 -6.54
N PHE A 2 -18.10 -8.82 -7.54
CA PHE A 2 -16.99 -7.86 -7.40
C PHE A 2 -17.45 -6.61 -6.66
N MET A 3 -16.75 -6.20 -5.60
CA MET A 3 -17.06 -5.03 -4.79
C MET A 3 -15.87 -4.07 -4.79
N PRO A 4 -15.86 -3.04 -5.63
CA PRO A 4 -14.74 -2.09 -5.74
C PRO A 4 -14.36 -1.44 -4.40
N SER A 5 -15.36 -1.14 -3.55
CA SER A 5 -15.15 -0.55 -2.23
C SER A 5 -14.32 -1.44 -1.29
N LYS A 6 -14.27 -2.75 -1.53
CA LYS A 6 -13.48 -3.72 -0.75
C LYS A 6 -12.15 -4.08 -1.39
N ALA A 7 -11.82 -3.49 -2.54
CA ALA A 7 -10.54 -3.72 -3.18
C ALA A 7 -9.40 -3.21 -2.28
N ARG A 8 -8.36 -4.05 -2.11
CA ARG A 8 -7.18 -3.73 -1.29
C ARG A 8 -6.09 -2.97 -2.05
N LEU A 9 -6.23 -2.90 -3.37
CA LEU A 9 -5.52 -2.00 -4.25
C LEU A 9 -6.47 -0.88 -4.62
N LYS A 10 -6.07 0.35 -4.40
CA LYS A 10 -6.82 1.56 -4.76
C LYS A 10 -6.15 2.26 -5.92
N ILE A 11 -6.93 2.89 -6.77
CA ILE A 11 -6.42 3.73 -7.85
C ILE A 11 -6.76 5.18 -7.52
N ASN A 12 -5.73 6.01 -7.41
CA ASN A 12 -5.90 7.45 -7.31
C ASN A 12 -5.85 8.02 -8.73
N ASN A 13 -6.96 8.61 -9.16
CA ASN A 13 -7.09 9.19 -10.49
C ASN A 13 -6.81 10.69 -10.43
N PHE A 14 -6.00 11.17 -11.34
CA PHE A 14 -5.66 12.57 -11.54
C PHE A 14 -6.08 12.95 -12.98
N PRO A 15 -7.38 13.24 -13.20
CA PRO A 15 -7.93 13.40 -14.55
C PRO A 15 -7.37 14.63 -15.26
N LEU A 16 -7.02 15.70 -14.54
CA LEU A 16 -6.45 16.91 -15.13
C LEU A 16 -5.03 16.68 -15.66
N GLU A 17 -4.28 15.82 -15.01
CA GLU A 17 -2.91 15.45 -15.36
C GLU A 17 -2.84 14.22 -16.27
N GLY A 18 -3.97 13.53 -16.49
CA GLY A 18 -4.06 12.34 -17.33
C GLY A 18 -3.40 11.08 -16.75
N TYR A 19 -3.24 10.99 -15.41
CA TYR A 19 -2.58 9.87 -14.74
C TYR A 19 -3.47 9.14 -13.77
N SER A 20 -3.16 7.85 -13.57
CA SER A 20 -3.75 7.01 -12.52
C SER A 20 -2.63 6.30 -11.77
N VAL A 21 -2.60 6.46 -10.46
CA VAL A 21 -1.53 5.89 -9.61
C VAL A 21 -2.11 4.81 -8.70
N PRO A 22 -1.64 3.55 -8.81
CA PRO A 22 -2.06 2.50 -7.92
C PRO A 22 -1.45 2.70 -6.52
N SER A 23 -2.29 2.56 -5.50
CA SER A 23 -1.90 2.58 -4.09
C SER A 23 -2.14 1.21 -3.47
N ILE A 24 -1.08 0.60 -2.96
CA ILE A 24 -1.08 -0.73 -2.38
C ILE A 24 -0.20 -0.77 -1.14
N CYS A 25 -0.52 -1.62 -0.18
CA CYS A 25 0.28 -1.77 1.03
C CYS A 25 1.73 -2.14 0.73
N PHE A 26 2.67 -1.39 1.30
CA PHE A 26 4.11 -1.57 1.07
C PHE A 26 4.73 -2.77 1.79
N GLN A 27 3.99 -3.51 2.62
CA GLN A 27 4.52 -4.65 3.37
C GLN A 27 5.81 -4.27 4.13
N CYS A 28 5.71 -3.24 4.96
CA CYS A 28 6.85 -2.61 5.63
C CYS A 28 7.73 -3.61 6.37
N PRO A 29 9.06 -3.47 6.34
CA PRO A 29 9.96 -4.29 7.17
C PRO A 29 9.70 -4.10 8.67
N LYS A 30 9.39 -2.87 9.07
CA LYS A 30 8.96 -2.48 10.41
C LYS A 30 7.57 -1.83 10.27
N PRO A 31 6.48 -2.61 10.45
CA PRO A 31 5.14 -2.12 10.16
C PRO A 31 4.54 -1.41 11.38
N ASP A 32 4.40 -0.09 11.30
CA ASP A 32 3.82 0.73 12.37
C ASP A 32 2.39 0.26 12.75
N CYS A 33 1.61 -0.24 11.77
CA CYS A 33 0.28 -0.79 12.01
C CYS A 33 0.28 -2.08 12.86
N LEU A 34 1.36 -2.86 12.84
CA LEU A 34 1.51 -4.04 13.68
C LEU A 34 1.85 -3.61 15.11
N GLU A 35 2.77 -2.65 15.26
CA GLU A 35 3.21 -2.15 16.56
C GLU A 35 2.05 -1.43 17.30
N ALA A 36 1.16 -0.78 16.56
CA ALA A 36 0.02 -0.07 17.11
C ALA A 36 -1.19 -0.97 17.46
N CYS A 37 -1.16 -2.27 17.15
CA CYS A 37 -2.32 -3.13 17.38
C CYS A 37 -2.34 -3.70 18.80
N PRO A 38 -3.25 -3.27 19.70
CA PRO A 38 -3.29 -3.74 21.09
C PRO A 38 -3.69 -5.21 21.20
N GLU A 39 -4.45 -5.73 20.23
CA GLU A 39 -4.96 -7.10 20.20
C GLU A 39 -4.03 -8.07 19.47
N GLU A 40 -2.85 -7.61 19.05
CA GLU A 40 -1.92 -8.42 18.23
C GLU A 40 -2.63 -9.10 17.03
N ALA A 41 -3.66 -8.44 16.51
CA ALA A 41 -4.42 -8.94 15.36
C ALA A 41 -3.63 -8.79 14.06
N ILE A 42 -2.60 -7.95 14.02
CA ILE A 42 -1.72 -7.77 12.86
C ILE A 42 -0.39 -8.47 13.16
N TYR A 43 0.03 -9.32 12.23
CA TYR A 43 1.26 -10.10 12.43
C TYR A 43 1.95 -10.38 11.08
N LYS A 44 3.19 -10.82 11.12
CA LYS A 44 3.91 -11.34 9.95
C LYS A 44 3.76 -12.85 9.88
N ASN A 45 3.30 -13.34 8.75
CA ASN A 45 3.24 -14.78 8.49
C ASN A 45 4.66 -15.35 8.20
N LYS A 46 4.74 -16.67 7.99
CA LYS A 46 6.01 -17.38 7.71
C LYS A 46 6.77 -16.87 6.47
N ARG A 47 6.08 -16.22 5.53
CA ARG A 47 6.65 -15.58 4.34
C ARG A 47 7.05 -14.11 4.58
N GLY A 48 6.92 -13.60 5.81
CA GLY A 48 7.18 -12.21 6.14
C GLY A 48 6.10 -11.23 5.66
N ILE A 49 4.95 -11.71 5.21
CA ILE A 49 3.83 -10.89 4.77
C ILE A 49 3.05 -10.41 6.00
N VAL A 50 2.80 -9.11 6.07
CA VAL A 50 1.99 -8.51 7.15
C VAL A 50 0.51 -8.74 6.85
N VAL A 51 -0.18 -9.45 7.72
CA VAL A 51 -1.58 -9.85 7.57
C VAL A 51 -2.41 -9.44 8.78
N VAL A 52 -3.73 -9.35 8.60
CA VAL A 52 -4.70 -9.07 9.67
C VAL A 52 -5.50 -10.32 9.97
N ASN A 53 -5.54 -10.73 11.23
CA ASN A 53 -6.46 -11.75 11.72
C ASN A 53 -7.79 -11.07 12.09
N ALA A 54 -8.80 -11.25 11.26
CA ALA A 54 -10.12 -10.65 11.47
C ALA A 54 -10.83 -11.16 12.73
N LEU A 55 -10.49 -12.36 13.23
CA LEU A 55 -11.09 -12.92 14.45
C LEU A 55 -10.58 -12.21 15.70
N LYS A 56 -9.29 -11.85 15.72
CA LYS A 56 -8.69 -11.10 16.84
C LYS A 56 -8.97 -9.60 16.77
N CYS A 57 -9.24 -9.06 15.58
CA CYS A 57 -9.43 -7.63 15.40
C CYS A 57 -10.69 -7.15 16.11
N THR A 58 -10.57 -6.17 17.01
CA THR A 58 -11.69 -5.52 17.71
C THR A 58 -12.27 -4.33 16.93
N GLY A 59 -11.50 -3.78 15.98
CA GLY A 59 -11.93 -2.62 15.18
C GLY A 59 -11.61 -1.27 15.82
N CYS A 60 -10.63 -1.19 16.72
CA CYS A 60 -10.25 0.06 17.42
C CYS A 60 -9.81 1.19 16.48
N GLY A 61 -9.24 0.88 15.31
CA GLY A 61 -8.79 1.89 14.34
C GLY A 61 -7.34 2.34 14.50
N ASP A 62 -6.63 1.97 15.57
CA ASP A 62 -5.27 2.42 15.84
C ASP A 62 -4.30 2.11 14.70
N CYS A 63 -4.44 0.96 14.07
CA CYS A 63 -3.63 0.56 12.91
C CYS A 63 -3.88 1.44 11.67
N VAL A 64 -5.08 1.99 11.52
CA VAL A 64 -5.43 2.91 10.42
C VAL A 64 -4.72 4.23 10.63
N THR A 65 -4.79 4.76 11.87
CA THR A 65 -4.13 6.00 12.27
C THR A 65 -2.60 5.88 12.20
N ALA A 66 -2.06 4.75 12.66
CA ALA A 66 -0.62 4.50 12.68
C ALA A 66 0.01 4.29 11.29
N CYS A 67 -0.78 3.91 10.28
CA CYS A 67 -0.21 3.68 8.94
C CYS A 67 0.23 5.00 8.30
N PRO A 68 1.54 5.25 8.09
CA PRO A 68 2.01 6.50 7.52
C PRO A 68 1.61 6.68 6.05
N TYR A 69 1.19 5.61 5.39
CA TYR A 69 0.82 5.61 3.96
C TYR A 69 -0.68 5.54 3.72
N GLY A 70 -1.51 5.43 4.77
CA GLY A 70 -2.96 5.26 4.65
C GLY A 70 -3.40 4.00 3.90
N MET A 71 -2.62 2.90 3.96
CA MET A 71 -2.85 1.68 3.18
C MET A 71 -3.61 0.59 3.95
N ILE A 72 -4.12 0.90 5.12
CA ILE A 72 -4.99 0.04 5.92
C ILE A 72 -6.31 0.76 6.15
N GLU A 73 -7.39 0.05 6.01
CA GLU A 73 -8.76 0.59 6.10
C GLU A 73 -9.61 -0.29 7.00
N GLN A 74 -10.81 0.16 7.32
CA GLN A 74 -11.81 -0.62 8.06
C GLN A 74 -13.02 -0.91 7.18
N TYR A 75 -13.57 -2.10 7.30
CA TYR A 75 -14.89 -2.42 6.76
C TYR A 75 -16.00 -1.70 7.55
N ALA A 76 -17.20 -1.65 6.99
CA ALA A 76 -18.39 -1.20 7.71
C ALA A 76 -18.63 -1.97 9.03
N SER A 77 -18.14 -3.21 9.14
CA SER A 77 -18.13 -4.01 10.36
C SER A 77 -17.10 -3.58 11.41
N GLY A 78 -16.32 -2.55 11.15
CA GLY A 78 -15.22 -2.09 11.99
C GLY A 78 -13.92 -2.88 11.84
N LYS A 79 -13.93 -4.06 11.20
CA LYS A 79 -12.72 -4.88 11.07
C LYS A 79 -11.71 -4.25 10.11
N ALA A 80 -10.45 -4.21 10.53
CA ALA A 80 -9.36 -3.69 9.69
C ALA A 80 -9.04 -4.64 8.53
N TYR A 81 -8.68 -4.06 7.38
CA TYR A 81 -8.20 -4.80 6.22
C TYR A 81 -7.10 -4.05 5.48
N LYS A 82 -6.23 -4.79 4.83
CA LYS A 82 -5.13 -4.28 4.01
C LYS A 82 -4.72 -5.33 2.98
N CYS A 83 -3.89 -4.96 2.02
CA CYS A 83 -3.30 -5.93 1.10
C CYS A 83 -2.45 -6.96 1.87
N ASP A 84 -2.70 -8.24 1.62
CA ASP A 84 -2.00 -9.40 2.17
C ASP A 84 -1.22 -10.17 1.08
N LEU A 85 -1.01 -9.54 -0.09
CA LEU A 85 -0.40 -10.13 -1.28
C LEU A 85 -1.08 -11.44 -1.72
N CYS A 86 -2.35 -11.64 -1.37
CA CYS A 86 -3.11 -12.88 -1.62
C CYS A 86 -2.33 -14.13 -1.16
N GLY A 87 -1.66 -14.04 0.00
CA GLY A 87 -0.84 -15.13 0.54
C GLY A 87 0.48 -15.38 -0.22
N GLY A 88 0.88 -14.46 -1.11
CA GLY A 88 2.12 -14.56 -1.91
C GLY A 88 1.90 -14.86 -3.40
N ASN A 89 0.65 -14.88 -3.85
CA ASN A 89 0.28 -14.98 -5.27
C ASN A 89 -0.73 -13.87 -5.61
N PRO A 90 -0.27 -12.62 -5.82
CA PRO A 90 -1.14 -11.46 -5.95
C PRO A 90 -1.99 -11.50 -7.21
N ALA A 91 -3.30 -11.65 -7.04
CA ALA A 91 -4.28 -11.71 -8.11
C ALA A 91 -4.26 -10.46 -9.01
N CYS A 92 -4.05 -9.28 -8.43
CA CYS A 92 -3.97 -8.03 -9.19
C CYS A 92 -2.81 -8.01 -10.21
N VAL A 93 -1.74 -8.75 -9.94
CA VAL A 93 -0.61 -8.92 -10.88
C VAL A 93 -0.98 -9.94 -11.96
N ALA A 94 -1.60 -11.06 -11.58
CA ALA A 94 -2.01 -12.10 -12.52
C ALA A 94 -3.04 -11.57 -13.55
N GLU A 95 -3.95 -10.71 -13.11
CA GLU A 95 -5.01 -10.11 -13.95
C GLU A 95 -4.54 -8.86 -14.71
N CYS A 96 -3.30 -8.40 -14.51
CA CYS A 96 -2.79 -7.20 -15.19
C CYS A 96 -2.28 -7.54 -16.59
N HIS A 97 -3.16 -7.53 -17.58
CA HIS A 97 -2.83 -7.86 -18.96
C HIS A 97 -1.75 -6.94 -19.60
N TYR A 98 -1.62 -5.73 -19.08
CA TYR A 98 -0.64 -4.75 -19.58
C TYR A 98 0.73 -4.83 -18.89
N GLY A 99 0.91 -5.74 -17.91
CA GLY A 99 2.16 -5.86 -17.17
C GLY A 99 2.51 -4.62 -16.31
N ALA A 100 1.54 -3.74 -16.06
CA ALA A 100 1.75 -2.53 -15.27
C ALA A 100 2.01 -2.82 -13.77
N LEU A 101 1.62 -4.00 -13.31
CA LEU A 101 1.85 -4.48 -11.96
C LEU A 101 2.83 -5.65 -12.00
N VAL A 102 3.87 -5.56 -11.19
CA VAL A 102 4.90 -6.61 -11.08
C VAL A 102 5.08 -7.00 -9.61
N PHE A 103 5.12 -8.29 -9.34
CA PHE A 103 5.48 -8.82 -8.04
C PHE A 103 6.87 -9.46 -8.11
N LYS A 104 7.80 -8.89 -7.35
CA LYS A 104 9.17 -9.41 -7.22
C LYS A 104 9.57 -9.44 -5.75
N GLU A 105 10.37 -10.40 -5.37
CA GLU A 105 11.04 -10.37 -4.08
C GLU A 105 12.04 -9.21 -4.06
N ALA A 106 11.90 -8.33 -3.07
CA ALA A 106 12.85 -7.26 -2.86
C ALA A 106 13.83 -7.66 -1.77
N ASP A 107 15.11 -7.40 -1.97
CA ASP A 107 16.10 -7.54 -0.91
C ASP A 107 15.77 -6.61 0.27
N LYS A 108 16.32 -6.93 1.45
CA LYS A 108 16.02 -6.19 2.68
C LYS A 108 16.49 -4.74 2.65
N ILE A 109 17.58 -4.46 1.94
CA ILE A 109 18.19 -3.13 1.83
C ILE A 109 17.32 -2.23 0.98
N SER A 110 16.94 -2.68 -0.21
CA SER A 110 16.06 -1.94 -1.13
C SER A 110 14.71 -1.63 -0.51
N ARG A 111 14.11 -2.57 0.26
CA ARG A 111 12.87 -2.33 0.99
C ARG A 111 13.01 -1.26 2.05
N LYS A 112 14.10 -1.27 2.82
CA LYS A 112 14.35 -0.29 3.88
C LYS A 112 14.53 1.11 3.28
N GLN A 113 15.34 1.25 2.25
CA GLN A 113 15.58 2.52 1.56
C GLN A 113 14.29 3.09 0.97
N ARG A 114 13.52 2.25 0.26
CA ARG A 114 12.23 2.66 -0.29
C ARG A 114 11.28 3.20 0.78
N ASN A 115 11.16 2.53 1.92
CA ASN A 115 10.27 2.98 2.98
C ASN A 115 10.72 4.31 3.60
N ILE A 116 12.02 4.52 3.78
CA ILE A 116 12.54 5.79 4.26
C ILE A 116 12.19 6.91 3.28
N GLN A 117 12.46 6.72 2.00
CA GLN A 117 12.14 7.70 0.96
C GLN A 117 10.65 7.99 0.88
N MET A 118 9.79 6.96 0.97
CA MET A 118 8.34 7.15 0.93
C MET A 118 7.82 7.90 2.15
N LYS A 119 8.32 7.60 3.36
CA LYS A 119 7.95 8.34 4.57
C LYS A 119 8.30 9.82 4.49
N GLN A 120 9.42 10.17 3.87
CA GLN A 120 9.85 11.55 3.68
C GLN A 120 8.96 12.36 2.71
N ARG A 121 8.15 11.68 1.89
CA ARG A 121 7.27 12.31 0.88
C ARG A 121 5.85 12.54 1.38
N ILE A 122 5.54 12.15 2.59
CA ILE A 122 4.19 12.23 3.16
C ILE A 122 4.22 13.20 4.33
N THR A 123 3.34 14.20 4.30
CA THR A 123 3.07 15.08 5.41
C THR A 123 1.99 14.49 6.32
N GLU A 124 1.71 15.10 7.44
CA GLU A 124 0.64 14.70 8.34
C GLU A 124 -0.74 14.90 7.70
N GLY A 125 -1.72 14.09 8.12
CA GLY A 125 -3.09 14.17 7.61
C GLY A 125 -3.89 12.89 7.80
N ALA A 126 -5.14 12.88 7.36
CA ALA A 126 -5.99 11.69 7.32
C ALA A 126 -5.40 10.61 6.38
N PRO A 127 -5.76 9.33 6.54
CA PRO A 127 -5.23 8.25 5.70
C PRO A 127 -5.46 8.47 4.20
N GLU A 128 -6.60 9.03 3.82
CA GLU A 128 -6.94 9.38 2.43
C GLU A 128 -6.00 10.45 1.88
N ASP A 129 -5.76 11.51 2.68
CA ASP A 129 -4.87 12.61 2.30
C ASP A 129 -3.44 12.12 2.11
N ARG A 130 -2.96 11.23 2.97
CA ARG A 130 -1.61 10.63 2.87
C ARG A 130 -1.44 9.84 1.58
N ARG A 131 -2.45 9.05 1.18
CA ARG A 131 -2.42 8.32 -0.10
C ARG A 131 -2.37 9.28 -1.28
N TYR A 132 -3.19 10.32 -1.24
CA TYR A 132 -3.21 11.34 -2.29
C TYR A 132 -1.87 12.08 -2.40
N GLN A 133 -1.31 12.54 -1.29
CA GLN A 133 0.00 13.19 -1.24
C GLN A 133 1.11 12.30 -1.78
N LEU A 134 1.12 11.01 -1.39
CA LEU A 134 2.10 10.05 -1.89
C LEU A 134 1.97 9.90 -3.41
N ALA A 135 0.77 9.75 -3.92
CA ALA A 135 0.51 9.61 -5.34
C ALA A 135 0.95 10.86 -6.12
N MET A 136 0.63 12.07 -5.62
CA MET A 136 1.07 13.33 -6.23
C MET A 136 2.59 13.50 -6.24
N ASN A 137 3.27 13.11 -5.16
CA ASN A 137 4.72 13.19 -5.10
C ASN A 137 5.40 12.23 -6.07
N ILE A 138 4.86 11.01 -6.23
CA ILE A 138 5.35 10.04 -7.21
C ILE A 138 5.15 10.60 -8.63
N LEU A 139 3.99 11.18 -8.90
CA LEU A 139 3.67 11.79 -10.19
C LEU A 139 4.61 12.94 -10.54
N ASN A 140 4.81 13.86 -9.62
CA ASN A 140 5.70 15.00 -9.81
C ASN A 140 7.15 14.58 -10.11
N ASP A 141 7.62 13.52 -9.46
CA ASP A 141 8.95 12.96 -9.75
C ASP A 141 9.01 12.33 -11.15
N ALA A 142 7.96 11.60 -11.54
CA ALA A 142 7.87 10.97 -12.85
C ALA A 142 7.87 12.00 -14.01
N VAL A 143 7.24 13.15 -13.79
CA VAL A 143 7.23 14.26 -14.77
C VAL A 143 8.58 14.96 -14.88
N ARG A 144 9.36 15.00 -13.77
CA ARG A 144 10.68 15.63 -13.74
C ARG A 144 11.81 14.79 -14.38
N VAL A 145 11.61 13.48 -14.51
CA VAL A 145 12.59 12.61 -15.18
C VAL A 145 12.46 12.81 -16.67
N PRO A 146 13.51 13.28 -17.37
CA PRO A 146 13.49 13.41 -18.83
C PRO A 146 13.20 12.04 -19.45
N ARG A 147 12.25 11.97 -20.39
CA ARG A 147 11.85 10.73 -21.11
C ARG A 147 12.97 10.12 -21.98
N THR A 148 14.21 10.58 -21.83
CA THR A 148 15.39 10.14 -22.59
C THR A 148 16.08 8.89 -22.04
N ALA A 149 15.69 8.39 -20.89
CA ALA A 149 16.14 7.07 -20.42
C ALA A 149 15.25 6.01 -21.07
N GLY A 150 15.64 5.51 -22.22
CA GLY A 150 14.91 4.50 -22.99
C GLY A 150 14.63 3.26 -22.13
N TYR A 151 13.38 2.96 -21.96
CA TYR A 151 12.91 1.62 -21.61
C TYR A 151 13.01 0.78 -22.89
N LEU A 152 14.19 0.28 -23.18
CA LEU A 152 14.43 -0.77 -24.17
C LEU A 152 14.96 -1.99 -23.42
N GLY A 153 14.20 -3.08 -23.49
CA GLY A 153 14.59 -4.40 -23.04
C GLY A 153 13.60 -5.04 -22.10
#